data_dc92fb05347678d77a1a4d8e1cfb5333
#
_entry.id   dc92fb05347678d77a1a4d8e1cfb5333
#
_cell.length_a   1.000
_cell.length_b   1.000
_cell.length_c   1.000
_cell.angle_alpha   90.00
_cell.angle_beta   90.00
_cell.angle_gamma   90.00
#
_symmetry.space_group_name_H-M   'P 1'
#
loop_
_entity.id
_entity.type
_entity.pdbx_description
1 polymer ?
#
loop_
_entity_poly.entity_id
_entity_poly.type
_entity_poly.pdbx_seq_one_letter_code
_entity_poly.pdbx_strand_id
1 'polypeptide(L)'
;MLMEDGHATPQLITEVPGPSSRAWIDRLAQRECPAITARRARRASALGAADDDPIVWKEAIGSNVFDVDGNRYVDLTAGFGVASVGHRNPKVVGAAKAQLDTLVHVMGDAFPDTQRIELLERLAALTGLDRAILGSSGSDGVEAALKTGR
;
A
#
# COMPACT_ATOMS: atom_id res chain seq x y z
N MET A 1 11.69 -6.69 20.38
CA MET A 1 12.74 -5.95 19.65
C MET A 1 12.12 -4.61 19.30
N LEU A 2 12.59 -3.54 19.86
CA LEU A 2 12.07 -2.19 19.63
C LEU A 2 12.38 -1.84 18.15
N MET A 3 11.35 -1.62 17.36
CA MET A 3 11.50 -1.10 15.99
C MET A 3 11.75 0.39 16.11
N GLU A 4 13.02 0.72 16.39
CA GLU A 4 13.47 2.09 16.46
C GLU A 4 13.44 2.69 15.06
N ASP A 5 12.74 3.78 14.91
CA ASP A 5 12.80 4.80 13.85
C ASP A 5 12.43 4.42 12.40
N GLY A 6 12.37 3.15 12.00
CA GLY A 6 12.03 2.76 10.63
C GLY A 6 13.01 3.23 9.53
N HIS A 7 14.27 3.53 9.90
CA HIS A 7 15.33 4.00 9.00
C HIS A 7 16.62 3.19 9.14
N ALA A 8 16.52 1.96 9.61
CA ALA A 8 17.66 1.08 9.77
C ALA A 8 18.15 0.52 8.43
N THR A 9 19.44 0.20 8.34
CA THR A 9 20.03 -0.46 7.17
C THR A 9 19.41 -1.83 6.91
N PRO A 10 19.43 -2.35 5.66
CA PRO A 10 18.98 -3.71 5.36
C PRO A 10 19.70 -4.75 6.21
N GLN A 11 19.01 -5.82 6.55
CA GLN A 11 19.58 -6.95 7.28
C GLN A 11 18.95 -8.25 6.81
N LEU A 12 19.72 -9.11 6.19
CA LEU A 12 19.29 -10.43 5.77
C LEU A 12 19.78 -11.46 6.78
N ILE A 13 18.85 -12.24 7.32
CA ILE A 13 19.12 -13.31 8.29
C ILE A 13 18.85 -14.70 7.71
N THR A 14 18.18 -14.74 6.55
CA THR A 14 17.97 -15.96 5.74
C THR A 14 18.35 -15.70 4.30
N GLU A 15 18.33 -16.73 3.46
CA GLU A 15 18.25 -16.57 2.01
C GLU A 15 16.97 -15.80 1.61
N VAL A 16 16.94 -15.26 0.38
CA VAL A 16 15.80 -14.48 -0.11
C VAL A 16 15.30 -15.09 -1.44
N PRO A 17 14.03 -15.53 -1.49
CA PRO A 17 13.05 -15.61 -0.40
C PRO A 17 13.40 -16.70 0.61
N GLY A 18 13.07 -16.46 1.88
CA GLY A 18 13.30 -17.43 2.95
C GLY A 18 12.25 -18.56 2.98
N PRO A 19 12.45 -19.58 3.83
CA PRO A 19 11.60 -20.77 3.87
C PRO A 19 10.14 -20.45 4.27
N SER A 20 9.92 -19.48 5.14
CA SER A 20 8.56 -19.07 5.52
C SER A 20 7.87 -18.35 4.37
N SER A 21 8.57 -17.48 3.64
CA SER A 21 8.03 -16.82 2.45
C SER A 21 7.57 -17.86 1.42
N ARG A 22 8.39 -18.86 1.11
CA ARG A 22 8.03 -19.95 0.19
C ARG A 22 6.75 -20.68 0.64
N ALA A 23 6.68 -21.07 1.92
CA ALA A 23 5.50 -21.75 2.46
C ALA A 23 4.21 -20.90 2.39
N TRP A 24 4.32 -19.59 2.59
CA TRP A 24 3.18 -18.69 2.42
C TRP A 24 2.76 -18.53 0.96
N ILE A 25 3.71 -18.50 0.02
CA ILE A 25 3.42 -18.41 -1.42
C ILE A 25 2.75 -19.69 -1.92
N ASP A 26 3.18 -20.87 -1.47
CA ASP A 26 2.50 -22.14 -1.77
C ASP A 26 1.03 -22.13 -1.32
N ARG A 27 0.77 -21.61 -0.13
CA ARG A 27 -0.60 -21.45 0.39
C ARG A 27 -1.42 -20.44 -0.43
N LEU A 28 -0.80 -19.35 -0.86
CA LEU A 28 -1.42 -18.33 -1.70
C LEU A 28 -1.79 -18.94 -3.07
N ALA A 29 -0.89 -19.67 -3.69
CA ALA A 29 -1.10 -20.30 -5.00
C ALA A 29 -2.28 -21.25 -5.04
N GLN A 30 -2.62 -21.88 -3.90
CA GLN A 30 -3.79 -22.76 -3.77
C GLN A 30 -5.14 -22.00 -3.75
N ARG A 31 -5.14 -20.69 -3.54
CA ARG A 31 -6.35 -19.88 -3.32
C ARG A 31 -6.48 -18.69 -4.27
N GLU A 32 -5.35 -18.18 -4.74
CA GLU A 32 -5.32 -17.03 -5.66
C GLU A 32 -5.71 -17.46 -7.07
N CYS A 33 -6.31 -16.55 -7.82
CA CYS A 33 -6.58 -16.75 -9.24
C CYS A 33 -5.27 -17.07 -10.00
N PRO A 34 -5.19 -18.20 -10.73
CA PRO A 34 -3.97 -18.62 -11.42
C PRO A 34 -3.37 -17.57 -12.36
N ALA A 35 -4.19 -16.70 -12.94
CA ALA A 35 -3.73 -15.61 -13.81
C ALA A 35 -2.88 -14.58 -13.06
N ILE A 36 -3.17 -14.33 -11.78
CA ILE A 36 -2.40 -13.40 -10.94
C ILE A 36 -1.06 -14.04 -10.56
N THR A 37 -1.07 -15.30 -10.16
CA THR A 37 0.14 -16.07 -9.87
C THR A 37 1.06 -16.11 -11.10
N ALA A 38 0.54 -16.46 -12.27
CA ALA A 38 1.30 -16.49 -13.52
C ALA A 38 1.84 -15.11 -13.94
N ARG A 39 1.11 -14.03 -13.64
CA ARG A 39 1.59 -12.65 -13.88
C ARG A 39 2.78 -12.32 -12.98
N ARG A 40 2.76 -12.76 -11.72
CA ARG A 40 3.85 -12.56 -10.76
C ARG A 40 5.12 -13.29 -11.22
N ALA A 41 5.02 -14.57 -11.58
CA ALA A 41 6.12 -15.37 -12.12
C ALA A 41 6.74 -14.73 -13.39
N ARG A 42 5.91 -14.33 -14.35
CA ARG A 42 6.40 -13.64 -15.56
C ARG A 42 7.15 -12.35 -15.24
N ARG A 43 6.72 -11.60 -14.23
CA ARG A 43 7.38 -10.36 -13.82
C ARG A 43 8.73 -10.65 -13.17
N ALA A 44 8.83 -11.64 -12.31
CA ALA A 44 10.07 -12.07 -11.68
C ALA A 44 11.08 -12.53 -12.73
N SER A 45 10.66 -13.38 -13.66
CA SER A 45 11.50 -13.84 -14.79
C SER A 45 12.00 -12.68 -15.66
N ALA A 46 11.14 -11.70 -15.97
CA ALA A 46 11.51 -10.52 -16.76
C ALA A 46 12.54 -9.62 -16.05
N LEU A 47 12.60 -9.67 -14.72
CA LEU A 47 13.58 -8.94 -13.91
C LEU A 47 14.87 -9.75 -13.67
N GLY A 48 14.98 -10.95 -14.25
CA GLY A 48 16.15 -11.83 -14.06
C GLY A 48 16.28 -12.37 -12.63
N ALA A 49 15.18 -12.45 -11.88
CA ALA A 49 15.17 -13.04 -10.56
C ALA A 49 15.52 -14.53 -10.67
N ALA A 50 16.46 -14.99 -9.84
CA ALA A 50 16.87 -16.40 -9.79
C ALA A 50 15.78 -17.30 -9.20
N ASP A 51 14.82 -16.72 -8.51
CA ASP A 51 13.68 -17.37 -7.87
C ASP A 51 12.40 -16.58 -8.21
N ASP A 52 11.37 -17.29 -8.66
CA ASP A 52 10.08 -16.69 -9.04
C ASP A 52 9.22 -16.35 -7.81
N ASP A 53 9.57 -16.84 -6.64
CA ASP A 53 8.82 -16.62 -5.41
C ASP A 53 9.14 -15.24 -4.81
N PRO A 54 8.14 -14.42 -4.53
CA PRO A 54 8.34 -13.16 -3.86
C PRO A 54 8.57 -13.36 -2.35
N ILE A 55 9.21 -12.37 -1.73
CA ILE A 55 9.16 -12.25 -0.26
C ILE A 55 7.74 -11.94 0.20
N VAL A 56 7.37 -12.42 1.38
CA VAL A 56 6.05 -12.14 1.99
C VAL A 56 6.23 -11.10 3.10
N TRP A 57 5.70 -9.91 2.89
CA TRP A 57 5.77 -8.83 3.87
C TRP A 57 4.92 -9.15 5.08
N LYS A 58 5.46 -8.89 6.27
CA LYS A 58 4.79 -9.06 7.55
C LYS A 58 4.55 -7.74 8.25
N GLU A 59 5.55 -6.89 8.26
CA GLU A 59 5.54 -5.62 8.99
C GLU A 59 6.27 -4.55 8.19
N ALA A 60 5.94 -3.29 8.46
CA ALA A 60 6.67 -2.15 7.91
C ALA A 60 6.59 -0.96 8.86
N ILE A 61 7.65 -0.13 8.88
CA ILE A 61 7.71 1.12 9.64
C ILE A 61 8.71 2.09 8.98
N GLY A 62 8.36 3.35 8.84
CA GLY A 62 9.21 4.33 8.15
C GLY A 62 9.53 3.87 6.73
N SER A 63 10.79 3.71 6.41
CA SER A 63 11.26 3.13 5.14
C SER A 63 11.60 1.64 5.24
N ASN A 64 11.47 1.01 6.40
CA ASN A 64 11.80 -0.39 6.56
C ASN A 64 10.59 -1.31 6.39
N VAL A 65 10.82 -2.43 5.70
CA VAL A 65 9.88 -3.54 5.54
C VAL A 65 10.52 -4.80 6.07
N PHE A 66 9.74 -5.63 6.74
CA PHE A 66 10.16 -6.92 7.27
C PHE A 66 9.34 -8.02 6.62
N ASP A 67 10.01 -9.06 6.17
CA ASP A 67 9.33 -10.26 5.68
C ASP A 67 8.96 -11.22 6.82
N VAL A 68 8.26 -12.30 6.47
CA VAL A 68 7.85 -13.33 7.43
C VAL A 68 9.02 -14.16 7.93
N ASP A 69 10.17 -14.10 7.27
CA ASP A 69 11.41 -14.78 7.65
C ASP A 69 12.28 -13.90 8.58
N GLY A 70 11.89 -12.63 8.80
CA GLY A 70 12.57 -11.68 9.68
C GLY A 70 13.65 -10.85 9.00
N ASN A 71 13.83 -10.99 7.69
CA ASN A 71 14.72 -10.11 6.95
C ASN A 71 14.16 -8.68 6.92
N ARG A 72 15.06 -7.71 7.01
CA ARG A 72 14.74 -6.28 6.92
C ARG A 72 15.24 -5.70 5.62
N TYR A 73 14.36 -5.01 4.92
CA TYR A 73 14.62 -4.32 3.67
C TYR A 73 14.41 -2.81 3.80
N VAL A 74 14.93 -2.04 2.85
CA VAL A 74 14.55 -0.63 2.65
C VAL A 74 13.63 -0.55 1.45
N ASP A 75 12.43 -0.06 1.66
CA ASP A 75 11.46 0.16 0.59
C ASP A 75 11.74 1.49 -0.11
N LEU A 76 12.49 1.41 -1.22
CA LEU A 76 12.82 2.57 -2.06
C LEU A 76 11.67 2.99 -2.98
N THR A 77 10.60 2.20 -3.02
CA THR A 77 9.42 2.45 -3.88
C THR A 77 8.25 3.06 -3.13
N ALA A 78 8.34 3.14 -1.80
CA ALA A 78 7.24 3.56 -0.92
C ALA A 78 5.92 2.80 -1.23
N GLY A 79 6.01 1.48 -1.44
CA GLY A 79 4.87 0.66 -1.82
C GLY A 79 4.18 1.15 -3.11
N PHE A 80 4.95 1.45 -4.15
CA PHE A 80 4.50 2.12 -5.38
C PHE A 80 3.93 3.53 -5.15
N GLY A 81 4.53 4.29 -4.23
CA GLY A 81 4.16 5.67 -3.93
C GLY A 81 3.04 5.82 -2.89
N VAL A 82 2.39 4.74 -2.49
CA VAL A 82 1.29 4.79 -1.51
C VAL A 82 1.78 5.17 -0.11
N ALA A 83 2.94 4.66 0.29
CA ALA A 83 3.55 4.93 1.59
C ALA A 83 4.57 6.07 1.57
N SER A 84 4.36 7.11 0.75
CA SER A 84 5.31 8.22 0.53
C SER A 84 5.65 9.01 1.80
N VAL A 85 4.79 8.98 2.81
CA VAL A 85 5.03 9.59 4.14
C VAL A 85 5.65 8.64 5.15
N GLY A 86 6.06 7.45 4.69
CA GLY A 86 6.58 6.36 5.50
C GLY A 86 5.50 5.39 5.97
N HIS A 87 5.86 4.11 6.02
CA HIS A 87 4.99 3.06 6.55
C HIS A 87 4.63 3.35 8.01
N ARG A 88 3.35 3.17 8.35
CA ARG A 88 2.83 3.39 9.71
C ARG A 88 3.13 4.80 10.26
N ASN A 89 3.13 5.82 9.41
CA ASN A 89 3.30 7.19 9.87
C ASN A 89 2.35 7.47 11.06
N PRO A 90 2.87 7.89 12.23
CA PRO A 90 2.07 7.96 13.45
C PRO A 90 0.93 8.98 13.36
N LYS A 91 1.09 10.06 12.60
CA LYS A 91 0.03 11.05 12.39
C LYS A 91 -1.10 10.47 11.56
N VAL A 92 -0.78 9.75 10.48
CA VAL A 92 -1.77 9.10 9.61
C VAL A 92 -2.52 8.00 10.36
N VAL A 93 -1.77 7.13 11.05
CA VAL A 93 -2.36 6.02 11.84
C VAL A 93 -3.22 6.57 12.97
N GLY A 94 -2.77 7.62 13.66
CA GLY A 94 -3.55 8.28 14.72
C GLY A 94 -4.86 8.86 14.22
N ALA A 95 -4.83 9.60 13.11
CA ALA A 95 -6.04 10.15 12.48
C ALA A 95 -7.02 9.06 12.03
N ALA A 96 -6.50 7.98 11.39
CA ALA A 96 -7.33 6.87 10.95
C ALA A 96 -8.01 6.15 12.14
N LYS A 97 -7.29 5.91 13.23
CA LYS A 97 -7.86 5.30 14.45
C LYS A 97 -8.95 6.19 15.06
N ALA A 98 -8.69 7.50 15.21
CA ALA A 98 -9.68 8.43 15.74
C ALA A 98 -10.95 8.48 14.86
N GLN A 99 -10.79 8.42 13.54
CA GLN A 99 -11.95 8.39 12.63
C GLN A 99 -12.75 7.07 12.75
N LEU A 100 -12.07 5.94 12.89
CA LEU A 100 -12.73 4.63 13.08
C LEU A 100 -13.53 4.57 14.38
N ASP A 101 -13.07 5.27 15.43
CA ASP A 101 -13.79 5.35 16.73
C ASP A 101 -15.05 6.24 16.65
N THR A 102 -15.19 7.08 15.64
CA THR A 102 -16.32 8.03 15.53
C THR A 102 -17.28 7.68 14.40
N LEU A 103 -16.77 7.41 13.20
CA LEU A 103 -17.60 7.18 12.03
C LEU A 103 -16.86 6.38 10.98
N VAL A 104 -17.32 5.17 10.69
CA VAL A 104 -16.68 4.24 9.75
C VAL A 104 -17.20 4.41 8.32
N HIS A 105 -18.49 4.68 8.15
CA HIS A 105 -19.13 4.74 6.83
C HIS A 105 -20.27 5.74 6.79
N VAL A 106 -20.42 6.40 5.66
CA VAL A 106 -21.57 7.25 5.32
C VAL A 106 -22.09 6.92 3.94
N MET A 107 -23.34 7.23 3.67
CA MET A 107 -23.91 7.20 2.32
C MET A 107 -23.59 8.54 1.62
N GLY A 108 -22.38 8.66 1.09
CA GLY A 108 -21.78 9.91 0.63
C GLY A 108 -22.61 10.73 -0.36
N ASP A 109 -23.50 10.09 -1.11
CA ASP A 109 -24.41 10.77 -2.05
C ASP A 109 -25.61 11.41 -1.36
N ALA A 110 -26.06 10.84 -0.23
CA ALA A 110 -27.19 11.34 0.54
C ALA A 110 -26.77 12.12 1.78
N PHE A 111 -25.75 11.65 2.47
CA PHE A 111 -25.28 12.21 3.74
C PHE A 111 -23.74 12.32 3.71
N PRO A 112 -23.18 13.47 3.31
CA PRO A 112 -21.75 13.70 3.33
C PRO A 112 -21.22 13.81 4.76
N ASP A 113 -19.93 13.49 4.94
CA ASP A 113 -19.22 13.64 6.21
C ASP A 113 -18.27 14.85 6.21
N THR A 114 -17.85 15.26 7.40
CA THR A 114 -16.97 16.41 7.58
C THR A 114 -15.58 16.16 7.00
N GLN A 115 -15.03 14.95 7.09
CA GLN A 115 -13.69 14.64 6.62
C GLN A 115 -13.59 14.73 5.09
N ARG A 116 -14.65 14.32 4.40
CA ARG A 116 -14.74 14.47 2.95
C ARG A 116 -14.77 15.95 2.53
N ILE A 117 -15.56 16.76 3.24
CA ILE A 117 -15.67 18.20 2.96
C ILE A 117 -14.31 18.88 3.17
N GLU A 118 -13.69 18.68 4.33
CA GLU A 118 -12.36 19.23 4.63
C GLU A 118 -11.29 18.77 3.63
N LEU A 119 -11.31 17.52 3.19
CA LEU A 119 -10.38 17.03 2.17
C LEU A 119 -10.55 17.77 0.85
N LEU A 120 -11.79 17.97 0.38
CA LEU A 120 -12.08 18.68 -0.86
C LEU A 120 -11.65 20.12 -0.80
N GLU A 121 -11.88 20.80 0.33
CA GLU A 121 -11.41 22.18 0.56
C GLU A 121 -9.88 22.28 0.50
N ARG A 122 -9.17 21.35 1.16
CA ARG A 122 -7.70 21.29 1.12
C ARG A 122 -7.17 21.01 -0.27
N LEU A 123 -7.80 20.10 -1.01
CA LEU A 123 -7.42 19.81 -2.40
C LEU A 123 -7.61 21.03 -3.30
N ALA A 124 -8.71 21.75 -3.17
CA ALA A 124 -8.94 22.98 -3.92
C ALA A 124 -7.85 24.03 -3.61
N ALA A 125 -7.53 24.24 -2.34
CA ALA A 125 -6.48 25.17 -1.93
C ALA A 125 -5.08 24.79 -2.44
N LEU A 126 -4.76 23.49 -2.49
CA LEU A 126 -3.45 22.99 -2.95
C LEU A 126 -3.29 23.01 -4.47
N THR A 127 -4.36 22.70 -5.19
CA THR A 127 -4.29 22.51 -6.66
C THR A 127 -4.71 23.73 -7.45
N GLY A 128 -5.42 24.68 -6.82
CA GLY A 128 -6.06 25.80 -7.50
C GLY A 128 -7.27 25.41 -8.36
N LEU A 129 -7.76 24.15 -8.23
CA LEU A 129 -8.95 23.65 -8.92
C LEU A 129 -10.13 23.68 -7.95
N ASP A 130 -11.22 24.31 -8.32
CA ASP A 130 -12.38 24.55 -7.43
C ASP A 130 -13.14 23.27 -7.05
N ARG A 131 -13.02 22.20 -7.84
CA ARG A 131 -13.81 20.98 -7.70
C ARG A 131 -12.96 19.76 -7.92
N ALA A 132 -13.27 18.66 -7.16
CA ALA A 132 -12.63 17.37 -7.33
C ALA A 132 -13.66 16.24 -7.17
N ILE A 133 -13.35 15.11 -7.81
CA ILE A 133 -14.05 13.84 -7.63
C ILE A 133 -13.11 12.90 -6.89
N LEU A 134 -13.57 12.29 -5.81
CA LEU A 134 -12.82 11.29 -5.06
C LEU A 134 -13.18 9.90 -5.61
N GLY A 135 -12.17 9.16 -6.05
CA GLY A 135 -12.28 7.76 -6.48
C GLY A 135 -11.58 6.82 -5.50
N SER A 136 -11.92 5.55 -5.53
CA SER A 136 -11.31 4.51 -4.69
C SER A 136 -10.04 3.90 -5.32
N SER A 137 -9.76 4.20 -6.58
CA SER A 137 -8.58 3.70 -7.30
C SER A 137 -8.12 4.68 -8.37
N GLY A 138 -6.87 4.50 -8.86
CA GLY A 138 -6.38 5.26 -10.00
C GLY A 138 -7.21 5.04 -11.27
N SER A 139 -7.76 3.83 -11.45
CA SER A 139 -8.65 3.53 -12.58
C SER A 139 -9.94 4.33 -12.51
N ASP A 140 -10.54 4.46 -11.33
CA ASP A 140 -11.75 5.28 -11.12
C ASP A 140 -11.46 6.75 -11.44
N GLY A 141 -10.29 7.26 -11.00
CA GLY A 141 -9.88 8.63 -11.29
C GLY A 141 -9.70 8.89 -12.78
N VAL A 142 -9.07 7.96 -13.51
CA VAL A 142 -8.90 8.06 -14.97
C VAL A 142 -10.25 7.99 -15.68
N GLU A 143 -11.12 7.06 -15.29
CA GLU A 143 -12.46 6.95 -15.87
C GLU A 143 -13.30 8.20 -15.63
N ALA A 144 -13.27 8.76 -14.43
CA ALA A 144 -13.93 10.02 -14.11
C ALA A 144 -13.41 11.18 -14.98
N ALA A 145 -12.09 11.29 -15.15
CA ALA A 145 -11.48 12.31 -15.99
C ALA A 145 -11.93 12.20 -17.45
N LEU A 146 -11.93 10.98 -18.01
CA LEU A 146 -12.38 10.73 -19.38
C LEU A 146 -13.86 11.06 -19.58
N LYS A 147 -14.72 10.75 -18.61
CA LYS A 147 -16.16 11.07 -18.67
C LYS A 147 -16.43 12.56 -18.50
N THR A 148 -15.63 13.27 -17.71
CA THR A 148 -15.79 14.72 -17.50
C THR A 148 -15.28 15.55 -18.67
N GLY A 149 -14.27 15.04 -19.41
CA GLY A 149 -13.68 15.72 -20.58
C GLY A 149 -14.46 15.56 -21.88
N ARG A 150 -15.61 14.88 -21.86
CA ARG A 150 -16.53 14.75 -23.01
C ARG A 150 -17.57 15.88 -23.00
#